data_91c19bad5540c09097d0d3d1ab2e7d8b
#
_entry.id   91c19bad5540c09097d0d3d1ab2e7d8b
#
_cell.length_a   1.000
_cell.length_b   1.000
_cell.length_c   1.000
_cell.angle_alpha   90.00
_cell.angle_beta   90.00
_cell.angle_gamma   90.00
#
_symmetry.space_group_name_H-M   'P 1'
#
loop_
_entity.id
_entity.type
_entity.pdbx_description
1 polymer ?
#
loop_
_entity_poly.entity_id
_entity_poly.type
_entity_poly.pdbx_seq_one_letter_code
_entity_poly.pdbx_strand_id
1 'polypeptide(L)'
;MYGAILGDMIGAPYEFDMGNKSKEFPLFCEDSHFTDDSVMTIAVAEALLDNQFQDDITIKDALVDTMRKWGKKYPAAGYGGRFWHWLRAENPEPYGSYGNGSAMRVSSDGWLFDTIEDTRAKARLTAEVTHNHPEGIKGAEATASAIFLARTGHSKDEIKEYIVREFDYDLSRTCDQIRPEYYHVESCQGTVPEAITAFLEGTDFEDVIRTAVSLGGDCDTLTCIAGSIAEAFYGVPEQLKDECRSRLPKDMLDILGRFDISREHGHDSIPDSFLTGNSMIEEAITRYYQERTKDNLYAVINAILYRMHANGHFLIPAETQEDGTSFEPHHIQANDGKLWLAVFTSQAEYEKGQK
;
A
#
# COMPACT_ATOMS: atom_id res chain seq x y z
N MET A 1 3.56 -1.44 -6.24
CA MET A 1 3.28 0.02 -6.14
C MET A 1 4.02 0.89 -7.17
N TYR A 2 4.90 0.29 -7.98
CA TYR A 2 5.61 1.04 -9.03
C TYR A 2 4.66 1.71 -10.02
N GLY A 3 3.54 1.05 -10.35
CA GLY A 3 2.56 1.60 -11.29
C GLY A 3 1.91 2.89 -10.81
N ALA A 4 1.62 3.00 -9.51
CA ALA A 4 1.13 4.24 -8.92
C ALA A 4 2.16 5.38 -9.05
N ILE A 5 3.38 5.13 -8.58
CA ILE A 5 4.45 6.12 -8.55
C ILE A 5 4.89 6.55 -9.96
N LEU A 6 4.96 5.58 -10.90
CA LEU A 6 5.24 5.89 -12.30
C LEU A 6 4.12 6.71 -12.94
N GLY A 7 2.87 6.37 -12.62
CA GLY A 7 1.71 7.13 -13.09
C GLY A 7 1.76 8.58 -12.65
N ASP A 8 2.01 8.81 -11.37
CA ASP A 8 2.23 10.13 -10.77
C ASP A 8 3.37 10.88 -11.50
N MET A 9 4.59 10.32 -11.49
CA MET A 9 5.77 10.98 -12.08
C MET A 9 5.62 11.31 -13.55
N ILE A 10 4.95 10.44 -14.32
CA ILE A 10 4.76 10.62 -15.76
C ILE A 10 3.60 11.58 -16.03
N GLY A 11 2.58 11.58 -15.18
CA GLY A 11 1.42 12.45 -15.30
C GLY A 11 1.67 13.89 -14.86
N ALA A 12 2.49 14.10 -13.82
CA ALA A 12 2.74 15.41 -13.21
C ALA A 12 3.08 16.54 -14.19
N PRO A 13 3.93 16.37 -15.23
CA PRO A 13 4.21 17.42 -16.20
C PRO A 13 3.00 17.84 -17.05
N TYR A 14 1.95 17.03 -17.08
CA TYR A 14 0.75 17.20 -17.92
C TYR A 14 -0.49 17.59 -17.10
N GLU A 15 -0.36 17.75 -15.80
CA GLU A 15 -1.42 18.22 -14.89
C GLU A 15 -1.92 19.62 -15.32
N PHE A 16 -3.09 20.02 -14.86
CA PHE A 16 -3.74 21.30 -15.19
C PHE A 16 -3.92 21.56 -16.70
N ASP A 17 -4.19 20.49 -17.45
CA ASP A 17 -4.38 20.54 -18.91
C ASP A 17 -3.17 21.08 -19.68
N MET A 18 -1.95 20.91 -19.13
CA MET A 18 -0.71 21.30 -19.80
C MET A 18 -0.34 20.37 -20.98
N GLY A 19 -1.00 19.21 -21.07
CA GLY A 19 -0.81 18.24 -22.16
C GLY A 19 -1.60 18.60 -23.43
N ASN A 20 -1.24 17.94 -24.54
CA ASN A 20 -1.90 18.09 -25.84
C ASN A 20 -2.98 17.03 -26.11
N LYS A 21 -3.40 16.29 -25.09
CA LYS A 21 -4.37 15.19 -25.16
C LYS A 21 -4.01 14.13 -26.22
N SER A 22 -2.73 13.81 -26.34
CA SER A 22 -2.17 12.82 -27.26
C SER A 22 -1.45 11.72 -26.49
N LYS A 23 -1.39 10.52 -27.06
CA LYS A 23 -0.55 9.41 -26.55
C LYS A 23 0.92 9.56 -26.96
N GLU A 24 1.23 10.50 -27.87
CA GLU A 24 2.58 10.75 -28.37
C GLU A 24 3.31 11.80 -27.51
N PHE A 25 4.03 11.32 -26.50
CA PHE A 25 4.87 12.14 -25.61
C PHE A 25 6.03 11.29 -25.06
N PRO A 26 7.16 11.90 -24.65
CA PRO A 26 8.20 11.18 -23.93
C PRO A 26 7.70 10.78 -22.55
N LEU A 27 7.86 9.49 -22.16
CA LEU A 27 7.40 9.00 -20.84
C LEU A 27 8.04 9.79 -19.69
N PHE A 28 9.29 10.16 -19.83
CA PHE A 28 9.98 11.00 -18.85
C PHE A 28 10.56 12.23 -19.53
N CYS A 29 10.45 13.36 -18.87
CA CYS A 29 11.07 14.62 -19.23
C CYS A 29 11.80 15.21 -18.01
N GLU A 30 12.38 16.38 -18.17
CA GLU A 30 13.10 17.09 -17.08
C GLU A 30 12.17 17.42 -15.90
N ASP A 31 10.91 17.73 -16.20
CA ASP A 31 9.88 18.08 -15.21
C ASP A 31 9.19 16.88 -14.57
N SER A 32 9.51 15.64 -14.97
CA SER A 32 8.95 14.44 -14.35
C SER A 32 9.45 14.27 -12.92
N HIS A 33 8.56 14.39 -11.95
CA HIS A 33 8.83 14.29 -10.52
C HIS A 33 7.66 13.64 -9.79
N PHE A 34 7.89 13.10 -8.60
CA PHE A 34 6.82 12.60 -7.75
C PHE A 34 6.08 13.72 -7.03
N THR A 35 4.78 13.55 -6.82
CA THR A 35 3.90 14.49 -6.13
C THR A 35 3.38 13.90 -4.81
N ASP A 36 2.31 14.48 -4.25
CA ASP A 36 1.65 13.94 -3.06
C ASP A 36 0.99 12.57 -3.33
N ASP A 37 0.68 12.22 -4.55
CA ASP A 37 0.24 10.87 -4.94
C ASP A 37 1.24 9.81 -4.50
N SER A 38 2.51 9.93 -4.89
CA SER A 38 3.57 9.01 -4.48
C SER A 38 3.84 9.08 -2.98
N VAL A 39 3.92 10.29 -2.42
CA VAL A 39 4.20 10.46 -0.98
C VAL A 39 3.13 9.78 -0.13
N MET A 40 1.85 9.94 -0.48
CA MET A 40 0.75 9.35 0.27
C MET A 40 0.58 7.86 -0.01
N THR A 41 0.89 7.38 -1.23
CA THR A 41 0.97 5.95 -1.55
C THR A 41 2.01 5.25 -0.66
N ILE A 42 3.20 5.83 -0.51
CA ILE A 42 4.26 5.31 0.38
C ILE A 42 3.84 5.39 1.85
N ALA A 43 3.20 6.47 2.27
CA ALA A 43 2.73 6.64 3.65
C ALA A 43 1.69 5.57 4.03
N VAL A 44 0.73 5.31 3.17
CA VAL A 44 -0.28 4.26 3.39
C VAL A 44 0.36 2.88 3.40
N ALA A 45 1.26 2.61 2.46
CA ALA A 45 1.98 1.33 2.43
C ALA A 45 2.79 1.09 3.71
N GLU A 46 3.51 2.10 4.22
CA GLU A 46 4.23 1.96 5.49
C GLU A 46 3.28 1.64 6.65
N ALA A 47 2.17 2.39 6.76
CA ALA A 47 1.19 2.17 7.81
C ALA A 47 0.60 0.74 7.79
N LEU A 48 0.24 0.25 6.60
CA LEU A 48 -0.33 -1.09 6.44
C LEU A 48 0.70 -2.19 6.65
N LEU A 49 1.91 -2.06 6.12
CA LEU A 49 2.99 -3.04 6.32
C LEU A 49 3.34 -3.23 7.81
N ASP A 50 3.29 -2.14 8.58
CA ASP A 50 3.63 -2.19 10.00
C ASP A 50 2.46 -2.68 10.87
N ASN A 51 1.21 -2.61 10.38
CA ASN A 51 0.01 -2.83 11.19
C ASN A 51 -1.04 -3.74 10.54
N GLN A 52 -0.74 -4.48 9.48
CA GLN A 52 -1.74 -5.26 8.71
C GLN A 52 -2.53 -6.29 9.54
N PHE A 53 -1.97 -6.76 10.64
CA PHE A 53 -2.58 -7.74 11.55
C PHE A 53 -3.18 -7.10 12.82
N GLN A 54 -3.20 -5.77 12.90
CA GLN A 54 -3.77 -5.05 14.04
C GLN A 54 -5.27 -4.76 13.82
N ASP A 55 -5.94 -4.34 14.89
CA ASP A 55 -7.33 -3.91 14.80
C ASP A 55 -7.48 -2.58 14.02
N ASP A 56 -8.71 -2.31 13.58
CA ASP A 56 -9.02 -1.16 12.73
C ASP A 56 -8.72 0.20 13.39
N ILE A 57 -8.77 0.29 14.72
CA ILE A 57 -8.44 1.53 15.45
C ILE A 57 -6.95 1.78 15.35
N THR A 58 -6.14 0.78 15.66
CA THR A 58 -4.67 0.84 15.55
C THR A 58 -4.23 1.17 14.13
N ILE A 59 -4.87 0.56 13.11
CA ILE A 59 -4.57 0.86 11.70
C ILE A 59 -4.91 2.32 11.36
N LYS A 60 -6.07 2.84 11.79
CA LYS A 60 -6.45 4.24 11.56
C LYS A 60 -5.46 5.22 12.20
N ASP A 61 -5.07 4.98 13.44
CA ASP A 61 -4.09 5.82 14.13
C ASP A 61 -2.74 5.80 13.39
N ALA A 62 -2.27 4.62 12.98
CA ALA A 62 -1.05 4.47 12.20
C ALA A 62 -1.12 5.19 10.84
N LEU A 63 -2.26 5.12 10.13
CA LEU A 63 -2.50 5.85 8.88
C LEU A 63 -2.39 7.37 9.09
N VAL A 64 -3.02 7.89 10.14
CA VAL A 64 -2.93 9.33 10.48
C VAL A 64 -1.49 9.74 10.77
N ASP A 65 -0.80 9.01 11.63
CA ASP A 65 0.57 9.33 12.03
C ASP A 65 1.55 9.24 10.87
N THR A 66 1.43 8.19 10.04
CA THR A 66 2.33 7.97 8.91
C THR A 66 2.12 8.99 7.81
N MET A 67 0.87 9.30 7.42
CA MET A 67 0.59 10.37 6.45
C MET A 67 1.11 11.73 6.94
N ARG A 68 0.96 12.05 8.23
CA ARG A 68 1.50 13.30 8.80
C ARG A 68 3.02 13.30 8.84
N LYS A 69 3.65 12.18 9.14
CA LYS A 69 5.11 12.01 9.09
C LYS A 69 5.65 12.30 7.69
N TRP A 70 5.08 11.65 6.67
CA TRP A 70 5.51 11.81 5.29
C TRP A 70 5.16 13.18 4.73
N GLY A 71 3.97 13.71 5.01
CA GLY A 71 3.56 15.05 4.61
C GLY A 71 4.42 16.17 5.20
N LYS A 72 4.92 16.01 6.44
CA LYS A 72 5.89 16.93 7.04
C LYS A 72 7.27 16.82 6.42
N LYS A 73 7.67 15.62 6.00
CA LYS A 73 8.97 15.37 5.38
C LYS A 73 9.04 15.91 3.95
N TYR A 74 7.95 15.83 3.21
CA TYR A 74 7.83 16.30 1.82
C TYR A 74 6.79 17.42 1.69
N PRO A 75 7.00 18.61 2.31
CA PRO A 75 5.97 19.64 2.45
C PRO A 75 5.58 20.35 1.16
N ALA A 76 6.35 20.18 0.09
CA ALA A 76 6.17 20.82 -1.22
C ALA A 76 5.66 19.84 -2.30
N ALA A 77 5.06 18.70 -1.89
CA ALA A 77 4.65 17.65 -2.83
C ALA A 77 3.33 17.94 -3.58
N GLY A 78 2.66 19.06 -3.37
CA GLY A 78 1.47 19.43 -4.14
C GLY A 78 0.14 19.23 -3.42
N TYR A 79 0.13 18.94 -2.12
CA TYR A 79 -1.10 18.65 -1.36
C TYR A 79 -2.23 19.64 -1.57
N GLY A 80 -3.44 19.11 -1.79
CA GLY A 80 -4.66 19.91 -1.80
C GLY A 80 -4.86 20.69 -0.51
N GLY A 81 -5.42 21.91 -0.59
CA GLY A 81 -5.45 22.87 0.52
C GLY A 81 -6.07 22.36 1.82
N ARG A 82 -7.17 21.58 1.75
CA ARG A 82 -7.83 20.98 2.94
C ARG A 82 -6.94 19.90 3.57
N PHE A 83 -6.30 19.07 2.76
CA PHE A 83 -5.37 18.04 3.23
C PHE A 83 -4.10 18.66 3.83
N TRP A 84 -3.57 19.72 3.24
CA TRP A 84 -2.44 20.48 3.78
C TRP A 84 -2.73 21.02 5.20
N HIS A 85 -3.95 21.50 5.47
CA HIS A 85 -4.37 21.93 6.81
C HIS A 85 -4.51 20.74 7.75
N TRP A 86 -5.06 19.62 7.29
CA TRP A 86 -5.22 18.40 8.06
C TRP A 86 -3.85 17.83 8.52
N LEU A 87 -2.86 17.80 7.65
CA LEU A 87 -1.49 17.35 7.99
C LEU A 87 -0.88 18.14 9.16
N ARG A 88 -1.31 19.38 9.39
CA ARG A 88 -0.76 20.32 10.39
C ARG A 88 -1.65 20.51 11.61
N ALA A 89 -2.86 19.97 11.58
CA ALA A 89 -3.79 20.07 12.71
C ALA A 89 -3.20 19.39 13.96
N GLU A 90 -3.48 19.91 15.13
CA GLU A 90 -3.08 19.29 16.39
C GLU A 90 -3.80 17.97 16.59
N ASN A 91 -5.13 17.95 16.38
CA ASN A 91 -5.99 16.79 16.38
C ASN A 91 -6.66 16.71 15.00
N PRO A 92 -6.09 15.97 14.05
CA PRO A 92 -6.65 15.88 12.70
C PRO A 92 -7.89 14.99 12.70
N GLU A 93 -8.99 15.55 12.22
CA GLU A 93 -10.27 14.84 12.08
C GLU A 93 -10.64 14.70 10.60
N PRO A 94 -11.37 13.66 10.21
CA PRO A 94 -11.92 13.54 8.87
C PRO A 94 -12.78 14.75 8.50
N TYR A 95 -12.65 15.23 7.28
CA TYR A 95 -13.29 16.49 6.87
C TYR A 95 -14.29 16.36 5.71
N GLY A 96 -14.83 15.17 5.48
CA GLY A 96 -15.86 14.90 4.49
C GLY A 96 -15.41 15.15 3.05
N SER A 97 -14.14 14.90 2.74
CA SER A 97 -13.64 15.00 1.37
C SER A 97 -14.23 13.90 0.49
N TYR A 98 -14.51 14.24 -0.76
CA TYR A 98 -14.79 13.33 -1.86
C TYR A 98 -13.75 13.46 -2.99
N GLY A 99 -12.62 14.08 -2.68
CA GLY A 99 -11.48 14.22 -3.57
C GLY A 99 -10.88 12.88 -3.97
N ASN A 100 -10.22 12.83 -5.10
CA ASN A 100 -9.54 11.64 -5.63
C ASN A 100 -8.31 11.22 -4.82
N GLY A 101 -7.83 12.08 -3.89
CA GLY A 101 -6.75 11.79 -2.95
C GLY A 101 -6.95 10.56 -2.07
N SER A 102 -8.19 10.05 -1.90
CA SER A 102 -8.42 8.75 -1.28
C SER A 102 -8.12 7.59 -2.22
N ALA A 103 -8.39 7.73 -3.52
CA ALA A 103 -8.20 6.68 -4.52
C ALA A 103 -6.75 6.56 -4.99
N MET A 104 -6.00 7.67 -5.07
CA MET A 104 -4.61 7.67 -5.54
C MET A 104 -3.67 6.87 -4.64
N ARG A 105 -3.94 6.82 -3.33
CA ARG A 105 -3.03 6.29 -2.31
C ARG A 105 -3.29 4.85 -1.87
N VAL A 106 -4.34 4.18 -2.40
CA VAL A 106 -4.77 2.83 -1.98
C VAL A 106 -4.11 1.69 -2.76
N SER A 107 -3.01 1.96 -3.47
CA SER A 107 -2.34 0.92 -4.25
C SER A 107 -1.95 -0.29 -3.38
N SER A 108 -1.39 -0.05 -2.19
CA SER A 108 -1.02 -1.11 -1.25
C SER A 108 -2.20 -1.93 -0.74
N ASP A 109 -3.37 -1.30 -0.54
CA ASP A 109 -4.58 -1.98 -0.08
C ASP A 109 -5.02 -3.08 -1.07
N GLY A 110 -4.92 -2.81 -2.36
CA GLY A 110 -5.23 -3.79 -3.41
C GLY A 110 -4.27 -5.00 -3.46
N TRP A 111 -3.11 -4.89 -2.81
CA TRP A 111 -2.08 -5.93 -2.84
C TRP A 111 -1.95 -6.75 -1.55
N LEU A 112 -2.21 -6.17 -0.38
CA LEU A 112 -1.80 -6.72 0.91
C LEU A 112 -2.86 -7.63 1.58
N PHE A 113 -4.04 -7.80 1.01
CA PHE A 113 -5.12 -8.58 1.62
C PHE A 113 -5.61 -9.69 0.69
N ASP A 114 -6.02 -10.84 1.25
CA ASP A 114 -6.28 -12.06 0.49
C ASP A 114 -7.72 -12.18 -0.01
N THR A 115 -8.63 -11.39 0.54
CA THR A 115 -10.04 -11.37 0.11
C THR A 115 -10.44 -10.00 -0.42
N ILE A 116 -11.43 -9.97 -1.30
CA ILE A 116 -11.99 -8.71 -1.81
C ILE A 116 -12.68 -7.91 -0.70
N GLU A 117 -13.28 -8.60 0.26
CA GLU A 117 -13.95 -8.01 1.42
C GLU A 117 -12.95 -7.28 2.31
N ASP A 118 -11.82 -7.91 2.66
CA ASP A 118 -10.76 -7.28 3.44
C ASP A 118 -10.09 -6.13 2.69
N THR A 119 -9.82 -6.32 1.39
CA THR A 119 -9.29 -5.26 0.52
C THR A 119 -10.18 -4.02 0.57
N ARG A 120 -11.50 -4.18 0.40
CA ARG A 120 -12.47 -3.08 0.48
C ARG A 120 -12.54 -2.48 1.88
N ALA A 121 -12.56 -3.31 2.91
CA ALA A 121 -12.61 -2.84 4.29
C ALA A 121 -11.39 -1.98 4.63
N LYS A 122 -10.19 -2.37 4.23
CA LYS A 122 -8.97 -1.60 4.50
C LYS A 122 -8.86 -0.35 3.63
N ALA A 123 -9.25 -0.40 2.35
CA ALA A 123 -9.34 0.79 1.52
C ALA A 123 -10.33 1.82 2.10
N ARG A 124 -11.45 1.36 2.68
CA ARG A 124 -12.37 2.22 3.44
C ARG A 124 -11.67 2.87 4.63
N LEU A 125 -10.94 2.12 5.47
CA LEU A 125 -10.20 2.67 6.59
C LEU A 125 -9.19 3.73 6.14
N THR A 126 -8.45 3.44 5.06
CA THR A 126 -7.48 4.37 4.46
C THR A 126 -8.14 5.67 3.97
N ALA A 127 -9.35 5.59 3.43
CA ALA A 127 -10.11 6.77 3.02
C ALA A 127 -10.65 7.56 4.22
N GLU A 128 -11.27 6.87 5.19
CA GLU A 128 -12.07 7.46 6.27
C GLU A 128 -11.29 8.43 7.17
N VAL A 129 -9.97 8.32 7.28
CA VAL A 129 -9.15 9.22 8.10
C VAL A 129 -9.15 10.68 7.59
N THR A 130 -9.57 10.90 6.34
CA THR A 130 -9.69 12.23 5.70
C THR A 130 -10.94 12.35 4.82
N HIS A 131 -11.16 11.37 3.94
CA HIS A 131 -12.15 11.34 2.87
C HIS A 131 -13.35 10.47 3.27
N ASN A 132 -13.99 10.80 4.39
CA ASN A 132 -15.12 10.05 4.94
C ASN A 132 -16.46 10.39 4.27
N HIS A 133 -16.48 11.11 3.14
CA HIS A 133 -17.65 11.25 2.29
C HIS A 133 -17.91 9.95 1.51
N PRO A 134 -19.16 9.52 1.29
CA PRO A 134 -19.47 8.28 0.55
C PRO A 134 -18.73 8.14 -0.79
N GLU A 135 -18.62 9.21 -1.58
CA GLU A 135 -17.90 9.18 -2.86
C GLU A 135 -16.37 9.06 -2.68
N GLY A 136 -15.81 9.63 -1.60
CA GLY A 136 -14.38 9.45 -1.30
C GLY A 136 -14.05 8.02 -0.89
N ILE A 137 -14.88 7.40 -0.07
CA ILE A 137 -14.77 5.98 0.31
C ILE A 137 -14.96 5.08 -0.90
N LYS A 138 -16.02 5.33 -1.69
CA LYS A 138 -16.33 4.60 -2.92
C LYS A 138 -15.17 4.57 -3.90
N GLY A 139 -14.50 5.72 -4.13
CA GLY A 139 -13.35 5.81 -5.02
C GLY A 139 -12.17 4.96 -4.56
N ALA A 140 -11.86 4.98 -3.26
CA ALA A 140 -10.82 4.16 -2.67
C ALA A 140 -11.13 2.66 -2.78
N GLU A 141 -12.34 2.24 -2.37
CA GLU A 141 -12.78 0.84 -2.48
C GLU A 141 -12.77 0.34 -3.93
N ALA A 142 -13.23 1.15 -4.89
CA ALA A 142 -13.28 0.79 -6.30
C ALA A 142 -11.86 0.59 -6.87
N THR A 143 -10.95 1.51 -6.58
CA THR A 143 -9.55 1.43 -7.05
C THR A 143 -8.85 0.21 -6.46
N ALA A 144 -8.93 0.00 -5.14
CA ALA A 144 -8.34 -1.17 -4.49
C ALA A 144 -8.94 -2.49 -4.99
N SER A 145 -10.27 -2.53 -5.23
CA SER A 145 -10.95 -3.70 -5.82
C SER A 145 -10.46 -4.02 -7.22
N ALA A 146 -10.28 -3.00 -8.08
CA ALA A 146 -9.76 -3.20 -9.42
C ALA A 146 -8.33 -3.77 -9.41
N ILE A 147 -7.48 -3.28 -8.50
CA ILE A 147 -6.11 -3.80 -8.29
C ILE A 147 -6.16 -5.26 -7.82
N PHE A 148 -6.99 -5.56 -6.81
CA PHE A 148 -7.15 -6.92 -6.28
C PHE A 148 -7.59 -7.90 -7.37
N LEU A 149 -8.64 -7.57 -8.11
CA LEU A 149 -9.16 -8.42 -9.19
C LEU A 149 -8.13 -8.62 -10.30
N ALA A 150 -7.40 -7.56 -10.69
CA ALA A 150 -6.34 -7.62 -11.68
C ALA A 150 -5.22 -8.59 -11.24
N ARG A 151 -4.71 -8.46 -10.00
CA ARG A 151 -3.62 -9.33 -9.51
C ARG A 151 -4.04 -10.79 -9.28
N THR A 152 -5.33 -11.02 -9.06
CA THR A 152 -5.88 -12.38 -8.86
C THR A 152 -6.32 -13.04 -10.17
N GLY A 153 -6.02 -12.44 -11.31
CA GLY A 153 -6.16 -13.04 -12.65
C GLY A 153 -7.53 -12.87 -13.28
N HIS A 154 -8.36 -11.95 -12.81
CA HIS A 154 -9.62 -11.63 -13.47
C HIS A 154 -9.38 -10.89 -14.79
N SER A 155 -10.21 -11.16 -15.77
CA SER A 155 -10.21 -10.46 -17.05
C SER A 155 -10.69 -9.01 -16.91
N LYS A 156 -10.39 -8.17 -17.88
CA LYS A 156 -10.87 -6.79 -17.93
C LYS A 156 -12.40 -6.68 -17.93
N ASP A 157 -13.08 -7.60 -18.59
CA ASP A 157 -14.56 -7.66 -18.60
C ASP A 157 -15.11 -7.97 -17.21
N GLU A 158 -14.55 -8.95 -16.49
CA GLU A 158 -14.93 -9.27 -15.11
C GLU A 158 -14.66 -8.11 -14.16
N ILE A 159 -13.52 -7.43 -14.29
CA ILE A 159 -13.20 -6.23 -13.51
C ILE A 159 -14.24 -5.14 -13.80
N LYS A 160 -14.51 -4.87 -15.06
CA LYS A 160 -15.53 -3.87 -15.47
C LYS A 160 -16.90 -4.20 -14.90
N GLU A 161 -17.36 -5.44 -15.05
CA GLU A 161 -18.66 -5.88 -14.53
C GLU A 161 -18.74 -5.73 -13.01
N TYR A 162 -17.67 -6.08 -12.29
CA TYR A 162 -17.60 -5.92 -10.84
C TYR A 162 -17.70 -4.44 -10.44
N ILE A 163 -16.91 -3.57 -11.04
CA ILE A 163 -16.87 -2.14 -10.72
C ILE A 163 -18.22 -1.47 -11.02
N VAL A 164 -18.84 -1.77 -12.16
CA VAL A 164 -20.18 -1.24 -12.49
C VAL A 164 -21.22 -1.71 -11.48
N ARG A 165 -21.23 -3.01 -11.16
CA ARG A 165 -22.23 -3.60 -10.25
C ARG A 165 -22.11 -3.11 -8.81
N GLU A 166 -20.87 -3.04 -8.27
CA GLU A 166 -20.65 -2.76 -6.86
C GLU A 166 -20.56 -1.26 -6.55
N PHE A 167 -20.12 -0.46 -7.52
CA PHE A 167 -19.84 0.96 -7.31
C PHE A 167 -20.70 1.90 -8.17
N ASP A 168 -21.54 1.36 -9.05
CA ASP A 168 -22.41 2.18 -9.94
C ASP A 168 -21.62 3.26 -10.72
N TYR A 169 -20.41 2.92 -11.18
CA TYR A 169 -19.63 3.76 -12.08
C TYR A 169 -20.01 3.50 -13.54
N ASP A 170 -20.21 4.59 -14.31
CA ASP A 170 -20.44 4.49 -15.74
C ASP A 170 -19.11 4.28 -16.49
N LEU A 171 -18.86 3.05 -16.93
CA LEU A 171 -17.70 2.68 -17.75
C LEU A 171 -18.12 2.37 -19.21
N SER A 172 -19.17 3.02 -19.72
CA SER A 172 -19.69 2.78 -21.08
C SER A 172 -19.00 3.62 -22.13
N ARG A 173 -18.39 4.76 -21.75
CA ARG A 173 -17.70 5.67 -22.68
C ARG A 173 -16.29 5.15 -22.97
N THR A 174 -15.81 5.40 -24.20
CA THR A 174 -14.42 5.16 -24.57
C THR A 174 -13.53 6.36 -24.22
N CYS A 175 -12.22 6.14 -24.10
CA CYS A 175 -11.25 7.21 -23.90
C CYS A 175 -11.30 8.27 -25.02
N ASP A 176 -11.62 7.88 -26.26
CA ASP A 176 -11.79 8.81 -27.38
C ASP A 176 -13.03 9.69 -27.22
N GLN A 177 -14.09 9.18 -26.56
CA GLN A 177 -15.28 9.97 -26.23
C GLN A 177 -15.03 10.88 -25.01
N ILE A 178 -14.24 10.42 -24.05
CA ILE A 178 -13.92 11.17 -22.83
C ILE A 178 -12.97 12.34 -23.12
N ARG A 179 -11.88 12.06 -23.87
CA ARG A 179 -10.74 12.97 -24.07
C ARG A 179 -11.11 14.40 -24.50
N PRO A 180 -12.04 14.64 -25.45
CA PRO A 180 -12.38 16.00 -25.88
C PRO A 180 -13.10 16.84 -24.80
N GLU A 181 -13.80 16.18 -23.88
CA GLU A 181 -14.68 16.83 -22.90
C GLU A 181 -14.09 16.82 -21.47
N TYR A 182 -13.06 15.99 -21.23
CA TYR A 182 -12.47 15.86 -19.91
C TYR A 182 -11.57 17.06 -19.59
N TYR A 183 -11.69 17.55 -18.39
CA TYR A 183 -10.95 18.71 -17.88
C TYR A 183 -10.46 18.43 -16.45
N HIS A 184 -9.72 19.35 -15.87
CA HIS A 184 -9.19 19.19 -14.50
C HIS A 184 -10.34 19.04 -13.49
N VAL A 185 -10.38 17.88 -12.82
CA VAL A 185 -11.36 17.54 -11.80
C VAL A 185 -10.71 16.67 -10.73
N GLU A 186 -10.82 17.10 -9.47
CA GLU A 186 -10.16 16.48 -8.31
C GLU A 186 -11.12 15.60 -7.48
N SER A 187 -12.23 15.13 -8.03
CA SER A 187 -13.19 14.29 -7.30
C SER A 187 -13.10 12.82 -7.69
N CYS A 188 -13.34 11.91 -6.74
CA CYS A 188 -13.37 10.48 -7.01
C CYS A 188 -14.31 10.11 -8.16
N GLN A 189 -15.54 10.66 -8.15
CA GLN A 189 -16.53 10.36 -9.18
C GLN A 189 -16.19 10.90 -10.57
N GLY A 190 -15.27 11.86 -10.65
CA GLY A 190 -14.80 12.41 -11.93
C GLY A 190 -13.45 11.82 -12.40
N THR A 191 -12.66 11.23 -11.50
CA THR A 191 -11.32 10.71 -11.83
C THR A 191 -11.30 9.19 -11.91
N VAL A 192 -11.90 8.49 -10.94
CA VAL A 192 -11.77 7.02 -10.81
C VAL A 192 -12.36 6.26 -12.00
N PRO A 193 -13.60 6.54 -12.48
CA PRO A 193 -14.15 5.84 -13.64
C PRO A 193 -13.32 6.08 -14.91
N GLU A 194 -12.77 7.27 -15.10
CA GLU A 194 -11.94 7.60 -16.28
C GLU A 194 -10.58 6.89 -16.22
N ALA A 195 -9.97 6.81 -15.05
CA ALA A 195 -8.74 6.04 -14.83
C ALA A 195 -8.94 4.54 -15.07
N ILE A 196 -10.05 3.97 -14.57
CA ILE A 196 -10.41 2.57 -14.85
C ILE A 196 -10.67 2.36 -16.34
N THR A 197 -11.35 3.30 -17.02
CA THR A 197 -11.58 3.22 -18.48
C THR A 197 -10.26 3.23 -19.26
N ALA A 198 -9.30 4.07 -18.87
CA ALA A 198 -7.96 4.09 -19.46
C ALA A 198 -7.24 2.75 -19.30
N PHE A 199 -7.35 2.11 -18.10
CA PHE A 199 -6.83 0.76 -17.90
C PHE A 199 -7.53 -0.27 -18.79
N LEU A 200 -8.86 -0.23 -18.88
CA LEU A 200 -9.65 -1.20 -19.65
C LEU A 200 -9.29 -1.15 -21.15
N GLU A 201 -8.98 0.01 -21.70
CA GLU A 201 -8.63 0.17 -23.11
C GLU A 201 -7.15 -0.10 -23.43
N GLY A 202 -6.23 0.17 -22.51
CA GLY A 202 -4.81 -0.03 -22.75
C GLY A 202 -4.45 -1.50 -22.99
N THR A 203 -3.46 -1.75 -23.81
CA THR A 203 -3.04 -3.09 -24.26
C THR A 203 -1.86 -3.67 -23.50
N ASP A 204 -1.08 -2.83 -22.84
CA ASP A 204 0.02 -3.14 -21.94
C ASP A 204 0.21 -2.02 -20.92
N PHE A 205 1.19 -2.15 -20.01
CA PHE A 205 1.43 -1.16 -18.97
C PHE A 205 1.70 0.24 -19.53
N GLU A 206 2.59 0.36 -20.52
CA GLU A 206 2.94 1.66 -21.10
C GLU A 206 1.76 2.27 -21.85
N ASP A 207 0.99 1.47 -22.58
CA ASP A 207 -0.19 1.95 -23.30
C ASP A 207 -1.29 2.44 -22.35
N VAL A 208 -1.47 1.82 -21.18
CA VAL A 208 -2.37 2.34 -20.11
C VAL A 208 -1.90 3.71 -19.64
N ILE A 209 -0.60 3.86 -19.31
CA ILE A 209 -0.02 5.14 -18.88
C ILE A 209 -0.26 6.22 -19.94
N ARG A 210 0.07 5.92 -21.21
CA ARG A 210 -0.13 6.85 -22.33
C ARG A 210 -1.60 7.20 -22.55
N THR A 211 -2.48 6.22 -22.39
CA THR A 211 -3.93 6.43 -22.52
C THR A 211 -4.44 7.35 -21.43
N ALA A 212 -4.06 7.10 -20.16
CA ALA A 212 -4.44 7.92 -19.02
C ALA A 212 -3.95 9.37 -19.18
N VAL A 213 -2.65 9.58 -19.44
CA VAL A 213 -2.09 10.92 -19.70
C VAL A 213 -2.81 11.64 -20.83
N SER A 214 -3.20 10.91 -21.90
CA SER A 214 -3.89 11.52 -23.04
C SER A 214 -5.29 12.06 -22.74
N LEU A 215 -5.87 11.71 -21.59
CA LEU A 215 -7.14 12.29 -21.13
C LEU A 215 -6.95 13.70 -20.58
N GLY A 216 -5.77 14.03 -20.07
CA GLY A 216 -5.48 15.32 -19.42
C GLY A 216 -6.14 15.44 -18.04
N GLY A 217 -6.48 16.65 -17.65
CA GLY A 217 -7.14 16.94 -16.38
C GLY A 217 -6.16 16.90 -15.20
N ASP A 218 -6.58 16.29 -14.11
CA ASP A 218 -5.78 15.92 -12.94
C ASP A 218 -4.96 14.68 -13.30
N CYS A 219 -3.92 14.93 -14.07
CA CYS A 219 -3.29 13.92 -14.91
C CYS A 219 -2.37 12.99 -14.14
N ASP A 220 -1.69 13.46 -13.10
CA ASP A 220 -0.87 12.67 -12.18
C ASP A 220 -1.73 11.69 -11.39
N THR A 221 -2.79 12.17 -10.72
CA THR A 221 -3.72 11.32 -9.97
C THR A 221 -4.46 10.33 -10.88
N LEU A 222 -4.96 10.76 -12.03
CA LEU A 222 -5.63 9.86 -12.96
C LEU A 222 -4.70 8.74 -13.43
N THR A 223 -3.46 9.10 -13.77
CA THR A 223 -2.46 8.14 -14.25
C THR A 223 -1.90 7.28 -13.11
N CYS A 224 -1.79 7.81 -11.89
CA CYS A 224 -1.45 7.06 -10.69
C CYS A 224 -2.46 5.91 -10.44
N ILE A 225 -3.76 6.21 -10.51
CA ILE A 225 -4.82 5.21 -10.33
C ILE A 225 -4.78 4.17 -11.46
N ALA A 226 -4.75 4.60 -12.73
CA ALA A 226 -4.71 3.70 -13.87
C ALA A 226 -3.45 2.82 -13.88
N GLY A 227 -2.29 3.40 -13.55
CA GLY A 227 -1.01 2.71 -13.45
C GLY A 227 -0.97 1.68 -12.32
N SER A 228 -1.64 1.95 -11.20
CA SER A 228 -1.79 0.99 -10.09
C SER A 228 -2.50 -0.30 -10.54
N ILE A 229 -3.57 -0.16 -11.31
CA ILE A 229 -4.34 -1.29 -11.83
C ILE A 229 -3.56 -2.00 -12.94
N ALA A 230 -2.89 -1.22 -13.82
CA ALA A 230 -2.06 -1.76 -14.90
C ALA A 230 -0.87 -2.58 -14.36
N GLU A 231 -0.21 -2.13 -13.29
CA GLU A 231 0.83 -2.93 -12.61
C GLU A 231 0.31 -4.29 -12.18
N ALA A 232 -0.89 -4.31 -11.59
CA ALA A 232 -1.50 -5.53 -11.09
C ALA A 232 -1.87 -6.52 -12.21
N PHE A 233 -2.25 -6.00 -13.37
CA PHE A 233 -2.70 -6.80 -14.52
C PHE A 233 -1.57 -7.24 -15.44
N TYR A 234 -0.65 -6.34 -15.78
CA TYR A 234 0.41 -6.56 -16.78
C TYR A 234 1.81 -6.73 -16.17
N GLY A 235 1.99 -6.32 -14.92
CA GLY A 235 3.32 -6.04 -14.37
C GLY A 235 3.89 -4.73 -14.89
N VAL A 236 5.03 -4.31 -14.34
CA VAL A 236 5.78 -3.13 -14.79
C VAL A 236 7.08 -3.58 -15.46
N PRO A 237 7.40 -3.10 -16.65
CA PRO A 237 8.69 -3.36 -17.32
C PRO A 237 9.86 -2.95 -16.43
N GLU A 238 10.92 -3.78 -16.36
CA GLU A 238 12.03 -3.56 -15.42
C GLU A 238 12.76 -2.24 -15.68
N GLN A 239 12.88 -1.84 -16.97
CA GLN A 239 13.47 -0.55 -17.32
C GLN A 239 12.72 0.64 -16.72
N LEU A 240 11.37 0.56 -16.63
CA LEU A 240 10.57 1.61 -16.01
C LEU A 240 10.70 1.59 -14.49
N LYS A 241 10.83 0.41 -13.87
CA LYS A 241 11.14 0.32 -12.45
C LYS A 241 12.50 0.92 -12.11
N ASP A 242 13.53 0.65 -12.94
CA ASP A 242 14.86 1.22 -12.74
C ASP A 242 14.85 2.74 -12.86
N GLU A 243 14.13 3.29 -13.85
CA GLU A 243 13.95 4.73 -13.99
C GLU A 243 13.22 5.33 -12.79
N CYS A 244 12.16 4.69 -12.32
CA CYS A 244 11.45 5.07 -11.10
C CYS A 244 12.39 5.10 -9.88
N ARG A 245 13.15 4.02 -9.67
CA ARG A 245 14.11 3.91 -8.55
C ARG A 245 15.16 5.02 -8.59
N SER A 246 15.63 5.39 -9.78
CA SER A 246 16.64 6.44 -9.94
C SER A 246 16.18 7.83 -9.53
N ARG A 247 14.87 8.07 -9.52
CA ARG A 247 14.22 9.35 -9.20
C ARG A 247 13.70 9.44 -7.76
N LEU A 248 13.65 8.33 -7.05
CA LEU A 248 13.11 8.28 -5.70
C LEU A 248 14.19 8.46 -4.63
N PRO A 249 13.90 9.16 -3.54
CA PRO A 249 14.78 9.21 -2.39
C PRO A 249 14.82 7.86 -1.66
N LYS A 250 15.93 7.64 -0.93
CA LYS A 250 16.23 6.34 -0.30
C LYS A 250 15.13 5.84 0.62
N ASP A 251 14.49 6.69 1.39
CA ASP A 251 13.44 6.30 2.34
C ASP A 251 12.17 5.78 1.65
N MET A 252 11.80 6.32 0.48
CA MET A 252 10.72 5.76 -0.34
C MET A 252 11.12 4.40 -0.92
N LEU A 253 12.39 4.27 -1.36
CA LEU A 253 12.92 2.99 -1.84
C LEU A 253 12.94 1.93 -0.75
N ASP A 254 13.23 2.30 0.49
CA ASP A 254 13.21 1.37 1.63
C ASP A 254 11.79 0.81 1.86
N ILE A 255 10.73 1.63 1.74
CA ILE A 255 9.33 1.15 1.84
C ILE A 255 8.93 0.31 0.63
N LEU A 256 9.30 0.71 -0.59
CA LEU A 256 9.07 -0.10 -1.79
C LEU A 256 9.72 -1.49 -1.69
N GLY A 257 10.96 -1.56 -1.21
CA GLY A 257 11.65 -2.83 -1.01
C GLY A 257 10.94 -3.72 0.00
N ARG A 258 10.47 -3.17 1.12
CA ARG A 258 9.65 -3.89 2.11
C ARG A 258 8.34 -4.41 1.51
N PHE A 259 7.70 -3.59 0.70
CA PHE A 259 6.47 -3.96 0.01
C PHE A 259 6.68 -5.09 -1.01
N ASP A 260 7.74 -5.03 -1.81
CA ASP A 260 8.08 -6.09 -2.78
C ASP A 260 8.34 -7.42 -2.06
N ILE A 261 9.08 -7.40 -0.96
CA ILE A 261 9.33 -8.59 -0.12
C ILE A 261 8.01 -9.17 0.41
N SER A 262 7.10 -8.33 0.93
CA SER A 262 5.80 -8.77 1.45
C SER A 262 4.95 -9.45 0.38
N ARG A 263 5.02 -8.98 -0.87
CA ARG A 263 4.29 -9.58 -2.00
C ARG A 263 4.85 -10.93 -2.47
N GLU A 264 6.18 -11.06 -2.46
CA GLU A 264 6.85 -12.27 -2.97
C GLU A 264 6.66 -13.48 -2.05
N HIS A 265 6.53 -13.24 -0.75
CA HIS A 265 6.52 -14.31 0.25
C HIS A 265 5.11 -14.70 0.71
N GLY A 266 4.06 -13.94 0.32
CA GLY A 266 2.69 -14.16 0.76
C GLY A 266 2.53 -14.04 2.27
N HIS A 267 1.30 -14.27 2.77
CA HIS A 267 1.03 -14.24 4.21
C HIS A 267 1.63 -15.43 5.00
N ASP A 268 2.12 -16.46 4.31
CA ASP A 268 2.62 -17.70 4.92
C ASP A 268 4.08 -17.63 5.40
N SER A 269 4.82 -16.56 5.06
CA SER A 269 6.18 -16.37 5.55
C SER A 269 6.44 -14.90 5.89
N ILE A 270 6.57 -14.61 7.18
CA ILE A 270 7.14 -13.32 7.61
C ILE A 270 8.57 -13.29 7.08
N PRO A 271 8.94 -12.35 6.17
CA PRO A 271 10.30 -12.26 5.67
C PRO A 271 11.27 -12.06 6.84
N ASP A 272 12.45 -12.65 6.75
CA ASP A 272 13.53 -12.44 7.73
C ASP A 272 13.81 -10.95 7.99
N SER A 273 13.51 -10.07 7.03
CA SER A 273 13.60 -8.61 7.19
C SER A 273 12.69 -8.05 8.30
N PHE A 274 11.52 -8.64 8.55
CA PHE A 274 10.65 -8.25 9.68
C PHE A 274 11.18 -8.75 11.03
N LEU A 275 12.02 -9.78 10.98
CA LEU A 275 12.74 -10.32 12.13
C LEU A 275 14.09 -9.62 12.35
N THR A 276 14.47 -8.71 11.44
CA THR A 276 15.70 -7.91 11.55
C THR A 276 15.68 -7.11 12.85
N GLY A 277 16.79 -7.22 13.60
CA GLY A 277 16.91 -6.64 14.94
C GLY A 277 16.54 -7.60 16.08
N ASN A 278 16.00 -8.79 15.80
CA ASN A 278 15.86 -9.85 16.80
C ASN A 278 17.21 -10.49 17.14
N SER A 279 18.26 -10.30 16.34
CA SER A 279 19.63 -10.74 16.62
C SER A 279 20.14 -10.32 18.00
N MET A 280 19.73 -9.13 18.48
CA MET A 280 20.06 -8.68 19.83
C MET A 280 19.47 -9.59 20.93
N ILE A 281 18.32 -10.21 20.67
CA ILE A 281 17.69 -11.18 21.59
C ILE A 281 18.49 -12.48 21.54
N GLU A 282 18.85 -12.96 20.35
CA GLU A 282 19.65 -14.17 20.15
C GLU A 282 21.04 -14.06 20.81
N GLU A 283 21.69 -12.90 20.68
CA GLU A 283 22.94 -12.60 21.36
C GLU A 283 22.79 -12.59 22.90
N ALA A 284 21.72 -12.00 23.42
CA ALA A 284 21.45 -11.96 24.84
C ALA A 284 21.15 -13.37 25.39
N ILE A 285 20.35 -14.17 24.66
CA ILE A 285 20.08 -15.57 24.96
C ILE A 285 21.37 -16.37 24.97
N THR A 286 22.22 -16.21 23.95
CA THR A 286 23.51 -16.91 23.84
C THR A 286 24.40 -16.60 25.03
N ARG A 287 24.50 -15.33 25.44
CA ARG A 287 25.26 -14.92 26.64
C ARG A 287 24.70 -15.55 27.91
N TYR A 288 23.36 -15.58 28.04
CA TYR A 288 22.72 -16.22 29.20
C TYR A 288 22.99 -17.72 29.27
N TYR A 289 23.02 -18.43 28.16
CA TYR A 289 23.38 -19.86 28.14
C TYR A 289 24.86 -20.12 28.45
N GLN A 290 25.75 -19.19 28.07
CA GLN A 290 27.16 -19.27 28.42
C GLN A 290 27.40 -19.00 29.92
N GLU A 291 26.70 -18.02 30.48
CA GLU A 291 26.79 -17.63 31.88
C GLU A 291 25.41 -17.28 32.45
N ARG A 292 24.82 -18.19 33.25
CA ARG A 292 23.46 -18.07 33.78
C ARG A 292 23.39 -17.14 34.99
N THR A 293 23.69 -15.85 34.77
CA THR A 293 23.56 -14.81 35.78
C THR A 293 22.21 -14.11 35.71
N LYS A 294 21.81 -13.44 36.80
CA LYS A 294 20.59 -12.61 36.80
C LYS A 294 20.72 -11.45 35.82
N ASP A 295 21.90 -10.86 35.68
CA ASP A 295 22.14 -9.73 34.79
C ASP A 295 21.99 -10.14 33.31
N ASN A 296 22.48 -11.32 32.92
CA ASN A 296 22.28 -11.86 31.59
C ASN A 296 20.81 -12.23 31.33
N LEU A 297 20.08 -12.71 32.35
CA LEU A 297 18.63 -12.93 32.23
C LEU A 297 17.87 -11.60 32.03
N TYR A 298 18.22 -10.55 32.78
CA TYR A 298 17.63 -9.22 32.58
C TYR A 298 17.98 -8.65 31.20
N ALA A 299 19.17 -8.93 30.66
CA ALA A 299 19.52 -8.52 29.30
C ALA A 299 18.60 -9.16 28.23
N VAL A 300 18.24 -10.45 28.38
CA VAL A 300 17.27 -11.13 27.52
C VAL A 300 15.89 -10.47 27.62
N ILE A 301 15.39 -10.27 28.83
CA ILE A 301 14.08 -9.66 29.06
C ILE A 301 14.04 -8.25 28.45
N ASN A 302 15.07 -7.45 28.69
CA ASN A 302 15.14 -6.08 28.16
C ASN A 302 15.22 -6.06 26.63
N ALA A 303 15.94 -7.00 26.01
CA ALA A 303 16.01 -7.13 24.55
C ALA A 303 14.63 -7.46 23.95
N ILE A 304 13.88 -8.39 24.57
CA ILE A 304 12.52 -8.73 24.14
C ILE A 304 11.60 -7.51 24.29
N LEU A 305 11.59 -6.85 25.48
CA LEU A 305 10.77 -5.67 25.74
C LEU A 305 11.09 -4.54 24.77
N TYR A 306 12.37 -4.31 24.49
CA TYR A 306 12.79 -3.31 23.50
C TYR A 306 12.21 -3.60 22.12
N ARG A 307 12.29 -4.86 21.66
CA ARG A 307 11.73 -5.26 20.36
C ARG A 307 10.20 -5.14 20.32
N MET A 308 9.50 -5.47 21.41
CA MET A 308 8.07 -5.26 21.50
C MET A 308 7.68 -3.78 21.38
N HIS A 309 8.42 -2.88 22.06
CA HIS A 309 8.21 -1.44 21.97
C HIS A 309 8.60 -0.84 20.59
N ALA A 310 9.50 -1.50 19.88
CA ALA A 310 9.93 -1.11 18.53
C ALA A 310 9.10 -1.79 17.42
N ASN A 311 7.91 -2.31 17.73
CA ASN A 311 7.04 -3.07 16.81
C ASN A 311 7.77 -4.26 16.16
N GLY A 312 8.61 -4.95 16.92
CA GLY A 312 9.32 -6.13 16.46
C GLY A 312 8.38 -7.33 16.28
N HIS A 313 8.65 -8.14 15.28
CA HIS A 313 7.89 -9.34 14.98
C HIS A 313 8.60 -10.59 15.50
N PHE A 314 7.81 -11.64 15.79
CA PHE A 314 8.27 -12.93 16.23
C PHE A 314 7.50 -14.02 15.48
N LEU A 315 8.13 -15.16 15.22
CA LEU A 315 7.47 -16.33 14.66
C LEU A 315 6.81 -17.14 15.76
N ILE A 316 5.52 -17.40 15.61
CA ILE A 316 4.75 -18.28 16.48
C ILE A 316 4.18 -19.40 15.62
N PRO A 317 4.66 -20.66 15.73
CA PRO A 317 4.08 -21.75 14.99
C PRO A 317 2.63 -21.99 15.43
N ALA A 318 1.74 -22.17 14.50
CA ALA A 318 0.32 -22.42 14.75
C ALA A 318 -0.25 -23.41 13.71
N GLU A 319 -1.27 -24.15 14.10
CA GLU A 319 -2.05 -24.97 13.18
C GLU A 319 -3.32 -24.22 12.79
N THR A 320 -3.61 -24.19 11.47
CA THR A 320 -4.88 -23.65 10.98
C THR A 320 -6.00 -24.63 11.29
N GLN A 321 -7.06 -24.16 11.93
CA GLN A 321 -8.25 -24.98 12.22
C GLN A 321 -9.05 -25.26 10.92
N GLU A 322 -9.94 -26.24 10.98
CA GLU A 322 -10.75 -26.66 9.82
C GLU A 322 -11.62 -25.53 9.22
N ASP A 323 -11.89 -24.47 9.97
CA ASP A 323 -12.65 -23.30 9.53
C ASP A 323 -11.83 -22.34 8.62
N GLY A 324 -10.51 -22.57 8.52
CA GLY A 324 -9.58 -21.76 7.71
C GLY A 324 -9.36 -20.34 8.21
N THR A 325 -9.97 -19.96 9.34
CA THR A 325 -9.93 -18.59 9.89
C THR A 325 -9.36 -18.50 11.29
N SER A 326 -9.31 -19.63 12.01
CA SER A 326 -8.80 -19.72 13.37
C SER A 326 -7.45 -20.43 13.41
N PHE A 327 -6.57 -20.00 14.28
CA PHE A 327 -5.24 -20.56 14.47
C PHE A 327 -5.07 -21.03 15.91
N GLU A 328 -4.50 -22.21 16.09
CA GLU A 328 -4.11 -22.72 17.42
C GLU A 328 -2.59 -22.68 17.55
N PRO A 329 -2.03 -21.80 18.40
CA PRO A 329 -0.59 -21.71 18.59
C PRO A 329 -0.01 -22.99 19.17
N HIS A 330 1.17 -23.41 18.71
CA HIS A 330 1.88 -24.53 19.29
C HIS A 330 2.33 -24.23 20.71
N HIS A 331 2.00 -25.12 21.63
CA HIS A 331 2.40 -25.04 23.02
C HIS A 331 3.43 -26.11 23.34
N ILE A 332 4.43 -25.74 24.13
CA ILE A 332 5.40 -26.67 24.72
C ILE A 332 4.96 -26.98 26.13
N GLN A 333 4.71 -28.25 26.43
CA GLN A 333 4.40 -28.67 27.79
C GLN A 333 5.68 -28.80 28.59
N ALA A 334 5.84 -28.01 29.64
CA ALA A 334 6.97 -28.11 30.57
C ALA A 334 6.79 -29.29 31.55
N ASN A 335 7.88 -29.73 32.17
CA ASN A 335 7.89 -30.84 33.14
C ASN A 335 7.01 -30.58 34.37
N ASP A 336 6.65 -29.33 34.65
CA ASP A 336 5.73 -28.93 35.70
C ASP A 336 4.24 -28.92 35.28
N GLY A 337 3.96 -29.39 34.05
CA GLY A 337 2.62 -29.46 33.44
C GLY A 337 2.08 -28.16 32.88
N LYS A 338 2.83 -27.06 32.95
CA LYS A 338 2.42 -25.78 32.34
C LYS A 338 2.62 -25.79 30.83
N LEU A 339 1.74 -25.11 30.14
CA LEU A 339 1.85 -24.85 28.70
C LEU A 339 2.56 -23.52 28.46
N TRP A 340 3.55 -23.55 27.60
CA TRP A 340 4.33 -22.40 27.17
C TRP A 340 4.15 -22.18 25.68
N LEU A 341 3.95 -20.93 25.27
CA LEU A 341 3.92 -20.56 23.86
C LEU A 341 5.32 -20.62 23.27
N ALA A 342 5.49 -21.34 22.15
CA ALA A 342 6.74 -21.33 21.41
C ALA A 342 6.84 -20.04 20.58
N VAL A 343 7.93 -19.29 20.75
CA VAL A 343 8.20 -18.05 20.01
C VAL A 343 9.62 -18.08 19.49
N PHE A 344 9.81 -17.77 18.21
CA PHE A 344 11.12 -17.81 17.55
C PHE A 344 11.51 -16.41 17.03
N THR A 345 12.78 -16.10 17.09
CA THR A 345 13.38 -14.81 16.72
C THR A 345 13.76 -14.72 15.24
N SER A 346 13.89 -15.87 14.58
CA SER A 346 14.23 -15.96 13.16
C SER A 346 13.71 -17.27 12.56
N GLN A 347 13.64 -17.33 11.21
CA GLN A 347 13.31 -18.56 10.49
C GLN A 347 14.32 -19.68 10.80
N ALA A 348 15.60 -19.34 10.91
CA ALA A 348 16.64 -20.31 11.24
C ALA A 348 16.47 -20.93 12.64
N GLU A 349 16.02 -20.16 13.64
CA GLU A 349 15.72 -20.65 14.98
C GLU A 349 14.44 -21.51 14.99
N TYR A 350 13.42 -21.15 14.21
CA TYR A 350 12.22 -21.97 14.01
C TYR A 350 12.57 -23.35 13.44
N GLU A 351 13.39 -23.43 12.37
CA GLU A 351 13.81 -24.69 11.76
C GLU A 351 14.64 -25.58 12.69
N LYS A 352 15.42 -24.98 13.59
CA LYS A 352 16.15 -25.72 14.64
C LYS A 352 15.19 -26.32 15.68
N GLY A 353 14.13 -25.58 16.05
CA GLY A 353 13.14 -26.04 17.02
C GLY A 353 12.24 -27.18 16.54
N GLN A 354 12.19 -27.42 15.22
CA GLN A 354 11.43 -28.52 14.61
C GLN A 354 12.17 -29.88 14.62
N LYS A 355 13.44 -29.92 14.98
CA LYS A 355 14.28 -31.12 15.09
C LYS A 355 14.32 -31.64 16.52
#